data_33f6d01796dc3510c45112236d1d54cb
#
_entry.id   33f6d01796dc3510c45112236d1d54cb
#
_cell.length_a   1.000
_cell.length_b   1.000
_cell.length_c   1.000
_cell.angle_alpha   90.00
_cell.angle_beta   90.00
_cell.angle_gamma   90.00
#
_symmetry.space_group_name_H-M   'P 1'
#
loop_
_entity.id
_entity.type
_entity.pdbx_description
1 polymer ?
#
loop_
_entity_poly.entity_id
_entity_poly.type
_entity_poly.pdbx_seq_one_letter_code
_entity_poly.pdbx_strand_id
1 'polypeptide(L)'
;IDAAHVRIANGYLYIMLPGNLESVFNKLDIFIDARSGGQHTLRADNPDIDFDGLNRMGDDGTGNGLTFDVGFEADMWIGMTCGGDTFATYANYAELPTEGAGYGEYVGSGSSGAEGKIVGPTGIELALDNSNTDGVGYGEGVGCGEGVTTGIEVAIPLYLFDWDGKAGNIKTAKVCAFINNGGHDYI
;
A
#
# COMPACT_ATOMS: atom_id res chain seq x y z
N ILE A 1 -5.84 -10.69 3.86
CA ILE A 1 -6.06 -9.55 4.78
C ILE A 1 -7.37 -9.82 5.51
N ASP A 2 -7.31 -9.86 6.83
CA ASP A 2 -8.48 -10.13 7.67
C ASP A 2 -9.17 -8.84 8.17
N ALA A 3 -8.38 -7.83 8.51
CA ALA A 3 -8.84 -6.56 9.01
C ALA A 3 -7.94 -5.42 8.53
N ALA A 4 -8.34 -4.19 8.81
CA ALA A 4 -7.50 -3.02 8.63
C ALA A 4 -7.61 -2.13 9.88
N HIS A 5 -6.46 -1.76 10.44
CA HIS A 5 -6.37 -0.85 11.57
C HIS A 5 -5.57 0.38 11.15
N VAL A 6 -6.12 1.56 11.39
CA VAL A 6 -5.50 2.82 11.01
C VAL A 6 -5.41 3.74 12.23
N ARG A 7 -4.26 4.37 12.44
CA ARG A 7 -4.03 5.31 13.55
C ARG A 7 -3.10 6.43 13.14
N ILE A 8 -3.46 7.66 13.51
CA ILE A 8 -2.57 8.82 13.44
C ILE A 8 -2.02 9.09 14.83
N ALA A 9 -0.69 9.06 14.98
CA ALA A 9 0.01 9.34 16.23
C ALA A 9 1.46 9.74 15.97
N ASN A 10 2.04 10.55 16.85
CA ASN A 10 3.47 10.89 16.87
C ASN A 10 4.04 11.38 15.52
N GLY A 11 3.23 12.05 14.71
CA GLY A 11 3.67 12.54 13.40
C GLY A 11 3.66 11.48 12.29
N TYR A 12 3.04 10.32 12.53
CA TYR A 12 2.90 9.23 11.56
C TYR A 12 1.44 8.81 11.38
N LEU A 13 1.13 8.34 10.18
CA LEU A 13 -0.01 7.49 9.88
C LEU A 13 0.46 6.03 9.96
N TYR A 14 -0.13 5.25 10.86
CA TYR A 14 0.11 3.82 11.00
C TYR A 14 -1.04 3.05 10.37
N ILE A 15 -0.70 2.03 9.59
CA ILE A 15 -1.64 1.08 8.99
C ILE A 15 -1.17 -0.32 9.38
N MET A 16 -2.08 -1.14 9.90
CA MET A 16 -1.84 -2.57 10.18
C MET A 16 -2.89 -3.38 9.44
N LEU A 17 -2.43 -4.32 8.62
CA LEU A 17 -3.25 -5.25 7.86
C LEU A 17 -2.92 -6.68 8.31
N PRO A 18 -3.67 -7.25 9.29
CA PRO A 18 -3.47 -8.62 9.73
C PRO A 18 -3.68 -9.62 8.59
N GLY A 19 -2.79 -10.60 8.50
CA GLY A 19 -2.82 -11.62 7.46
C GLY A 19 -1.44 -11.91 6.89
N ASN A 20 -1.34 -12.91 6.04
CA ASN A 20 -0.12 -13.22 5.29
C ASN A 20 -0.22 -12.67 3.86
N LEU A 21 0.91 -12.24 3.32
CA LEU A 21 1.07 -11.96 1.89
C LEU A 21 1.76 -13.18 1.26
N GLU A 22 1.12 -13.77 0.25
CA GLU A 22 1.64 -14.95 -0.43
C GLU A 22 2.98 -14.67 -1.12
N SER A 23 3.95 -15.57 -0.96
CA SER A 23 5.33 -15.40 -1.45
C SER A 23 5.51 -15.76 -2.94
N VAL A 24 4.57 -15.36 -3.78
CA VAL A 24 4.53 -15.61 -5.23
C VAL A 24 4.57 -14.31 -6.03
N PHE A 25 5.02 -13.23 -5.41
CA PHE A 25 5.07 -11.88 -5.98
C PHE A 25 3.69 -11.25 -6.26
N ASN A 26 2.61 -11.77 -5.65
CA ASN A 26 1.37 -11.02 -5.61
C ASN A 26 1.59 -9.67 -4.91
N LYS A 27 0.83 -8.68 -5.34
CA LYS A 27 0.98 -7.29 -4.90
C LYS A 27 -0.07 -6.95 -3.87
N LEU A 28 0.36 -6.39 -2.75
CA LEU A 28 -0.51 -5.65 -1.86
C LEU A 28 -0.47 -4.18 -2.29
N ASP A 29 -1.61 -3.68 -2.76
CA ASP A 29 -1.81 -2.30 -3.13
C ASP A 29 -2.57 -1.59 -2.01
N ILE A 30 -2.01 -0.50 -1.48
CA ILE A 30 -2.60 0.33 -0.42
C ILE A 30 -2.72 1.75 -0.95
N PHE A 31 -3.95 2.25 -1.09
CA PHE A 31 -4.25 3.63 -1.45
C PHE A 31 -4.72 4.39 -0.23
N ILE A 32 -4.31 5.65 -0.11
CA ILE A 32 -4.58 6.48 1.06
C ILE A 32 -5.16 7.82 0.59
N ASP A 33 -6.30 8.20 1.15
CA ASP A 33 -6.95 9.50 1.04
C ASP A 33 -6.89 10.18 2.42
N ALA A 34 -6.05 11.18 2.58
CA ALA A 34 -5.79 11.86 3.85
C ALA A 34 -5.92 13.39 3.77
N ARG A 35 -6.11 13.95 2.58
CA ARG A 35 -6.24 15.38 2.32
C ARG A 35 -7.25 15.65 1.20
N SER A 36 -7.52 16.89 0.88
CA SER A 36 -8.33 17.24 -0.29
C SER A 36 -7.50 17.21 -1.58
N GLY A 37 -8.05 16.73 -2.66
CA GLY A 37 -7.39 16.48 -3.92
C GLY A 37 -6.94 15.00 -4.01
N GLY A 38 -6.08 14.67 -4.94
CA GLY A 38 -5.71 13.28 -5.22
C GLY A 38 -6.43 12.75 -6.47
N GLN A 39 -6.46 11.43 -6.62
CA GLN A 39 -7.01 10.78 -7.82
C GLN A 39 -8.22 9.92 -7.45
N HIS A 40 -9.41 10.31 -7.93
CA HIS A 40 -10.63 9.50 -7.81
C HIS A 40 -10.62 8.33 -8.80
N THR A 41 -10.15 8.56 -10.01
CA THR A 41 -9.77 7.51 -10.96
C THR A 41 -8.27 7.54 -11.09
N LEU A 42 -7.61 6.42 -10.89
CA LEU A 42 -6.17 6.32 -10.98
C LEU A 42 -5.72 6.63 -12.39
N ARG A 43 -4.75 7.50 -12.54
CA ARG A 43 -4.15 7.88 -13.81
C ARG A 43 -3.02 6.91 -14.19
N ALA A 44 -2.76 6.75 -15.48
CA ALA A 44 -1.67 5.91 -15.99
C ALA A 44 -0.37 6.68 -16.25
N ASP A 45 -0.26 7.94 -15.80
CA ASP A 45 0.92 8.79 -15.95
C ASP A 45 1.55 9.17 -14.58
N ASN A 46 1.35 8.33 -13.58
CA ASN A 46 2.00 8.41 -12.27
C ASN A 46 3.51 8.05 -12.39
N PRO A 47 4.33 8.21 -11.33
CA PRO A 47 5.71 7.76 -11.35
C PRO A 47 5.86 6.31 -11.82
N ASP A 48 6.83 6.07 -12.72
CA ASP A 48 7.19 4.73 -13.17
C ASP A 48 7.96 4.02 -12.06
N ILE A 49 7.23 3.27 -11.24
CA ILE A 49 7.76 2.47 -10.13
C ILE A 49 7.14 1.08 -10.16
N ASP A 50 7.79 0.11 -9.47
CA ASP A 50 7.40 -1.29 -9.48
C ASP A 50 7.18 -1.83 -10.91
N PHE A 51 8.15 -1.59 -11.79
CA PHE A 51 8.08 -2.00 -13.20
C PHE A 51 6.82 -1.46 -13.91
N ASP A 52 6.49 -0.20 -13.66
CA ASP A 52 5.29 0.49 -14.17
C ASP A 52 3.96 -0.10 -13.66
N GLY A 53 4.03 -0.88 -12.57
CA GLY A 53 2.87 -1.62 -12.06
C GLY A 53 1.73 -0.72 -11.59
N LEU A 54 2.05 0.41 -10.95
CA LEU A 54 1.05 1.40 -10.55
C LEU A 54 0.24 1.91 -11.75
N ASN A 55 0.91 2.22 -12.86
CA ASN A 55 0.28 2.78 -14.06
C ASN A 55 -0.55 1.75 -14.85
N ARG A 56 -0.29 0.45 -14.68
CA ARG A 56 -1.12 -0.60 -15.29
C ARG A 56 -2.54 -0.65 -14.71
N MET A 57 -2.73 -0.16 -13.49
CA MET A 57 -4.05 -0.01 -12.88
C MET A 57 -4.71 1.32 -13.29
N GLY A 58 -3.97 2.22 -13.93
CA GLY A 58 -4.41 3.57 -14.26
C GLY A 58 -5.22 3.66 -15.55
N ASP A 59 -5.96 4.75 -15.68
CA ASP A 59 -6.66 5.11 -16.92
C ASP A 59 -5.67 5.80 -17.90
N ASP A 60 -5.46 5.17 -19.03
CA ASP A 60 -4.67 5.68 -20.15
C ASP A 60 -5.48 6.53 -21.14
N GLY A 61 -6.69 6.94 -20.76
CA GLY A 61 -7.65 7.67 -21.59
C GLY A 61 -8.75 6.80 -22.19
N THR A 62 -8.77 5.50 -21.86
CA THR A 62 -9.81 4.56 -22.33
C THR A 62 -11.01 4.47 -21.38
N GLY A 63 -10.91 5.04 -20.18
CA GLY A 63 -11.93 4.99 -19.12
C GLY A 63 -11.96 3.69 -18.33
N ASN A 64 -10.89 2.87 -18.41
CA ASN A 64 -10.79 1.57 -17.75
C ASN A 64 -9.89 1.56 -16.51
N GLY A 65 -9.44 2.73 -16.03
CA GLY A 65 -8.62 2.83 -14.83
C GLY A 65 -9.38 2.48 -13.55
N LEU A 66 -8.62 2.04 -12.54
CA LEU A 66 -9.13 1.82 -11.20
C LEU A 66 -9.85 3.07 -10.69
N THR A 67 -11.13 2.94 -10.39
CA THR A 67 -11.96 4.04 -9.89
C THR A 67 -12.42 3.71 -8.49
N PHE A 68 -12.15 4.61 -7.57
CA PHE A 68 -12.49 4.47 -6.15
C PHE A 68 -13.95 4.83 -5.89
N ASP A 69 -14.43 4.48 -4.69
CA ASP A 69 -15.75 4.86 -4.23
C ASP A 69 -15.91 6.39 -4.14
N VAL A 70 -17.15 6.85 -4.23
CA VAL A 70 -17.49 8.28 -4.12
C VAL A 70 -16.96 8.85 -2.80
N GLY A 71 -16.18 9.92 -2.92
CA GLY A 71 -15.56 10.59 -1.78
C GLY A 71 -14.24 9.97 -1.32
N PHE A 72 -13.63 9.08 -2.12
CA PHE A 72 -12.25 8.66 -1.97
C PHE A 72 -11.44 9.24 -3.14
N GLU A 73 -10.40 10.00 -2.82
CA GLU A 73 -9.45 10.59 -3.76
C GLU A 73 -8.04 10.21 -3.29
N ALA A 74 -7.42 9.21 -3.93
CA ALA A 74 -6.14 8.70 -3.49
C ALA A 74 -5.03 9.75 -3.61
N ASP A 75 -4.38 10.06 -2.50
CA ASP A 75 -3.22 10.96 -2.42
C ASP A 75 -1.90 10.23 -2.55
N MET A 76 -1.89 8.97 -2.14
CA MET A 76 -0.68 8.18 -1.98
C MET A 76 -0.97 6.71 -2.27
N TRP A 77 0.01 6.04 -2.86
CA TRP A 77 0.04 4.59 -3.01
C TRP A 77 1.28 4.00 -2.35
N ILE A 78 1.08 2.87 -1.69
CA ILE A 78 2.14 1.97 -1.21
C ILE A 78 1.90 0.63 -1.89
N GLY A 79 2.89 0.14 -2.63
CA GLY A 79 2.91 -1.21 -3.17
C GLY A 79 3.88 -2.08 -2.39
N MET A 80 3.44 -3.29 -2.02
CA MET A 80 4.29 -4.26 -1.34
C MET A 80 4.14 -5.64 -1.97
N THR A 81 5.23 -6.37 -2.10
CA THR A 81 5.25 -7.76 -2.58
C THR A 81 6.29 -8.57 -1.84
N CYS A 82 6.16 -9.88 -1.89
CA CYS A 82 7.19 -10.78 -1.37
C CYS A 82 7.33 -12.02 -2.24
N GLY A 83 8.51 -12.64 -2.20
CA GLY A 83 8.81 -13.86 -2.95
C GLY A 83 10.30 -14.10 -3.11
N GLY A 84 10.64 -15.08 -3.96
CA GLY A 84 11.99 -15.47 -4.31
C GLY A 84 12.47 -16.74 -3.61
N ASP A 85 13.52 -17.36 -4.17
CA ASP A 85 14.16 -18.56 -3.61
C ASP A 85 14.71 -18.31 -2.20
N THR A 86 15.24 -17.11 -1.99
CA THR A 86 15.47 -16.54 -0.66
C THR A 86 14.38 -15.53 -0.43
N PHE A 87 13.48 -15.80 0.50
CA PHE A 87 12.35 -14.93 0.79
C PHE A 87 12.81 -13.50 1.04
N ALA A 88 12.23 -12.57 0.31
CA ALA A 88 12.42 -11.15 0.50
C ALA A 88 11.10 -10.40 0.28
N THR A 89 10.95 -9.26 0.93
CA THR A 89 9.88 -8.30 0.72
C THR A 89 10.42 -7.08 -0.01
N TYR A 90 9.58 -6.47 -0.83
CA TYR A 90 9.90 -5.28 -1.60
C TYR A 90 8.78 -4.28 -1.44
N ALA A 91 9.10 -3.00 -1.33
CA ALA A 91 8.12 -1.94 -1.16
C ALA A 91 8.42 -0.74 -2.06
N ASN A 92 7.35 -0.15 -2.57
CA ASN A 92 7.34 1.04 -3.40
C ASN A 92 6.36 2.06 -2.84
N TYR A 93 6.57 3.32 -3.17
CA TYR A 93 5.75 4.45 -2.77
C TYR A 93 5.57 5.42 -3.92
N ALA A 94 4.37 5.99 -4.06
CA ALA A 94 4.11 7.10 -4.96
C ALA A 94 3.12 8.10 -4.37
N GLU A 95 3.37 9.38 -4.66
CA GLU A 95 2.41 10.46 -4.54
C GLU A 95 1.44 10.43 -5.73
N LEU A 96 0.16 10.70 -5.48
CA LEU A 96 -0.90 10.68 -6.47
C LEU A 96 -1.58 12.07 -6.54
N PRO A 97 -0.88 13.11 -7.01
CA PRO A 97 -1.48 14.42 -7.15
C PRO A 97 -2.61 14.40 -8.20
N THR A 98 -3.56 15.31 -8.10
CA THR A 98 -4.63 15.48 -9.08
C THR A 98 -4.09 15.75 -10.49
N GLU A 99 -2.98 16.48 -10.58
CA GLU A 99 -2.28 16.82 -11.83
C GLU A 99 -0.78 16.63 -11.68
N GLY A 100 -0.09 16.30 -12.77
CA GLY A 100 1.35 16.03 -12.78
C GLY A 100 1.70 14.63 -12.27
N ALA A 101 2.94 14.21 -12.44
CA ALA A 101 3.37 12.83 -12.17
C ALA A 101 3.52 12.51 -10.67
N GLY A 102 3.72 13.51 -9.81
CA GLY A 102 4.08 13.26 -8.41
C GLY A 102 5.51 12.76 -8.23
N TYR A 103 5.84 12.38 -7.00
CA TYR A 103 7.11 11.73 -6.66
C TYR A 103 6.87 10.24 -6.42
N GLY A 104 7.83 9.41 -6.79
CA GLY A 104 7.80 7.98 -6.51
C GLY A 104 9.19 7.45 -6.16
N GLU A 105 9.25 6.41 -5.32
CA GLU A 105 10.50 5.78 -4.94
C GLU A 105 10.34 4.28 -4.68
N TYR A 106 11.41 3.54 -4.93
CA TYR A 106 11.62 2.23 -4.34
C TYR A 106 12.01 2.42 -2.88
N VAL A 107 11.12 2.07 -1.96
CA VAL A 107 11.34 2.24 -0.52
C VAL A 107 12.44 1.33 -0.03
N GLY A 108 12.49 0.09 -0.52
CA GLY A 108 13.52 -0.86 -0.16
C GLY A 108 13.06 -2.31 -0.16
N SER A 109 13.94 -3.18 0.37
CA SER A 109 13.66 -4.60 0.58
C SER A 109 14.03 -5.06 1.99
N GLY A 110 13.37 -6.12 2.45
CA GLY A 110 13.59 -6.73 3.75
C GLY A 110 13.26 -8.22 3.73
N SER A 111 13.35 -8.86 4.88
CA SER A 111 12.90 -10.25 5.09
C SER A 111 11.59 -10.27 5.89
N SER A 112 10.97 -11.44 6.08
CA SER A 112 9.81 -11.59 6.97
C SER A 112 10.21 -11.46 8.45
N GLY A 113 9.30 -10.94 9.27
CA GLY A 113 9.46 -10.79 10.71
C GLY A 113 9.99 -9.42 11.13
N ALA A 114 10.09 -9.19 12.43
CA ALA A 114 10.44 -7.90 13.02
C ALA A 114 11.83 -7.37 12.59
N GLU A 115 12.74 -8.25 12.24
CA GLU A 115 14.06 -7.90 11.71
C GLU A 115 14.01 -7.57 10.21
N GLY A 116 12.91 -7.86 9.54
CA GLY A 116 12.66 -7.59 8.11
C GLY A 116 12.11 -6.20 7.82
N LYS A 117 12.27 -5.26 8.74
CA LYS A 117 11.82 -3.89 8.57
C LYS A 117 12.52 -3.21 7.39
N ILE A 118 11.70 -2.62 6.51
CA ILE A 118 12.14 -1.74 5.44
C ILE A 118 12.04 -0.29 5.94
N VAL A 119 13.08 0.50 5.70
CA VAL A 119 13.08 1.94 5.99
C VAL A 119 13.54 2.67 4.74
N GLY A 120 12.64 3.43 4.14
CA GLY A 120 12.92 4.23 2.94
C GLY A 120 13.62 5.55 3.22
N PRO A 121 14.18 6.18 2.18
CA PRO A 121 14.81 7.50 2.28
C PRO A 121 13.85 8.58 2.79
N THR A 122 12.56 8.47 2.47
CA THR A 122 11.48 9.36 2.93
C THR A 122 10.99 9.04 4.34
N GLY A 123 11.64 8.13 5.06
CA GLY A 123 11.23 7.74 6.42
C GLY A 123 9.95 6.89 6.49
N ILE A 124 9.43 6.41 5.37
CA ILE A 124 8.40 5.38 5.36
C ILE A 124 9.01 4.09 5.89
N GLU A 125 8.31 3.45 6.81
CA GLU A 125 8.72 2.20 7.41
C GLU A 125 7.67 1.12 7.13
N LEU A 126 8.11 -0.07 6.72
CA LEU A 126 7.24 -1.22 6.50
C LEU A 126 7.84 -2.46 7.15
N ALA A 127 6.96 -3.37 7.58
CA ALA A 127 7.34 -4.70 8.02
C ALA A 127 6.30 -5.71 7.53
N LEU A 128 6.74 -6.93 7.26
CA LEU A 128 5.88 -8.07 6.96
C LEU A 128 6.23 -9.22 7.88
N ASP A 129 5.25 -9.72 8.60
CA ASP A 129 5.35 -10.96 9.37
C ASP A 129 4.30 -11.98 8.88
N ASN A 130 4.76 -12.95 8.11
CA ASN A 130 3.97 -14.04 7.56
C ASN A 130 3.93 -15.28 8.48
N SER A 131 4.11 -15.12 9.79
CA SER A 131 4.19 -16.24 10.73
C SER A 131 2.84 -16.84 11.12
N ASN A 132 1.72 -16.26 10.70
CA ASN A 132 0.42 -16.84 10.98
C ASN A 132 0.30 -18.23 10.33
N THR A 133 -0.21 -19.20 11.09
CA THR A 133 -0.54 -20.56 10.63
C THR A 133 -2.04 -20.80 10.60
N ASP A 134 -2.77 -20.11 11.46
CA ASP A 134 -4.22 -20.18 11.57
C ASP A 134 -4.87 -18.96 10.91
N GLY A 135 -6.09 -19.08 10.44
CA GLY A 135 -6.85 -17.99 9.84
C GLY A 135 -6.38 -17.50 8.46
N VAL A 136 -5.33 -18.08 7.88
CA VAL A 136 -4.68 -17.63 6.62
C VAL A 136 -4.72 -18.67 5.51
N GLY A 137 -5.63 -19.64 5.59
CA GLY A 137 -5.75 -20.69 4.57
C GLY A 137 -6.42 -20.25 3.28
N TYR A 138 -6.39 -21.14 2.27
CA TYR A 138 -7.06 -20.96 0.99
C TYR A 138 -8.46 -21.62 1.00
N GLY A 139 -9.38 -21.02 0.25
CA GLY A 139 -10.71 -21.58 -0.02
C GLY A 139 -11.82 -20.89 0.75
N GLU A 140 -13.06 -21.12 0.30
CA GLU A 140 -14.25 -20.55 0.89
C GLU A 140 -14.44 -21.06 2.33
N GLY A 141 -14.54 -20.14 3.28
CA GLY A 141 -14.66 -20.44 4.71
C GLY A 141 -13.38 -20.93 5.40
N VAL A 142 -12.25 -20.99 4.68
CA VAL A 142 -10.94 -21.28 5.25
C VAL A 142 -10.19 -19.98 5.44
N GLY A 143 -9.56 -19.81 6.59
CA GLY A 143 -8.77 -18.61 6.83
C GLY A 143 -9.58 -17.38 7.24
N CYS A 144 -10.74 -17.54 7.85
CA CYS A 144 -11.64 -16.44 8.26
C CYS A 144 -11.03 -15.47 9.28
N GLY A 145 -9.71 -15.34 9.32
CA GLY A 145 -8.98 -14.42 10.21
C GLY A 145 -8.88 -14.89 11.65
N GLU A 146 -9.55 -15.95 12.05
CA GLU A 146 -9.51 -16.45 13.43
C GLU A 146 -8.10 -16.93 13.79
N GLY A 147 -7.49 -16.30 14.80
CA GLY A 147 -6.14 -16.59 15.24
C GLY A 147 -5.03 -15.79 14.53
N VAL A 148 -5.36 -14.96 13.56
CA VAL A 148 -4.39 -14.06 12.91
C VAL A 148 -3.93 -12.98 13.89
N THR A 149 -2.61 -12.89 14.12
CA THR A 149 -2.00 -11.98 15.10
C THR A 149 -0.88 -11.11 14.53
N THR A 150 -0.37 -11.45 13.35
CA THR A 150 0.70 -10.74 12.65
C THR A 150 0.25 -10.31 11.25
N GLY A 151 1.04 -9.55 10.53
CA GLY A 151 0.69 -9.12 9.19
C GLY A 151 1.63 -8.06 8.64
N ILE A 152 1.05 -7.13 7.90
CA ILE A 152 1.75 -6.02 7.27
C ILE A 152 1.55 -4.78 8.11
N GLU A 153 2.65 -4.13 8.50
CA GLU A 153 2.66 -2.86 9.19
C GLU A 153 3.31 -1.78 8.31
N VAL A 154 2.68 -0.62 8.24
CA VAL A 154 3.18 0.54 7.50
C VAL A 154 3.14 1.76 8.42
N ALA A 155 4.24 2.52 8.49
CA ALA A 155 4.30 3.81 9.16
C ALA A 155 4.75 4.88 8.17
N ILE A 156 3.89 5.87 7.93
CA ILE A 156 4.09 6.92 6.94
C ILE A 156 4.22 8.26 7.66
N PRO A 157 5.34 8.98 7.52
CA PRO A 157 5.48 10.32 8.09
C PRO A 157 4.41 11.26 7.55
N LEU A 158 3.71 11.99 8.44
CA LEU A 158 2.63 12.89 8.02
C LEU A 158 3.11 14.04 7.13
N TYR A 159 4.40 14.41 7.18
CA TYR A 159 4.92 15.46 6.31
C TYR A 159 4.88 15.08 4.82
N LEU A 160 4.81 13.79 4.49
CA LEU A 160 4.67 13.33 3.11
C LEU A 160 3.30 13.67 2.48
N PHE A 161 2.34 14.05 3.28
CA PHE A 161 1.06 14.57 2.80
C PHE A 161 1.05 16.10 2.66
N ASP A 162 2.18 16.77 2.85
CA ASP A 162 2.30 18.25 2.86
C ASP A 162 2.93 18.82 1.57
N TRP A 163 2.48 18.34 0.40
CA TRP A 163 3.06 18.78 -0.89
C TRP A 163 2.83 20.26 -1.20
N ASP A 164 1.87 20.88 -0.55
CA ASP A 164 1.47 22.27 -0.80
C ASP A 164 1.56 23.19 0.45
N GLY A 165 2.24 22.73 1.50
CA GLY A 165 2.39 23.47 2.75
C GLY A 165 1.11 23.53 3.59
N LYS A 166 0.10 22.68 3.31
CA LYS A 166 -1.21 22.71 3.97
C LYS A 166 -1.52 21.50 4.85
N ALA A 167 -0.64 20.50 4.88
CA ALA A 167 -0.86 19.25 5.64
C ALA A 167 -0.82 19.42 7.16
N GLY A 168 -0.76 20.63 7.65
CA GLY A 168 -0.55 20.93 9.07
C GLY A 168 -1.49 20.27 10.08
N ASN A 169 -2.49 19.45 9.68
CA ASN A 169 -3.42 18.81 10.61
C ASN A 169 -4.21 17.64 10.00
N ILE A 170 -3.53 16.66 9.40
CA ILE A 170 -4.22 15.42 9.05
C ILE A 170 -4.75 14.77 10.33
N LYS A 171 -6.07 14.66 10.43
CA LYS A 171 -6.78 14.07 11.58
C LYS A 171 -7.47 12.77 11.23
N THR A 172 -7.71 12.56 9.95
CA THR A 172 -8.41 11.40 9.41
C THR A 172 -7.72 10.95 8.15
N ALA A 173 -7.71 9.66 7.91
CA ALA A 173 -7.28 9.06 6.67
C ALA A 173 -8.27 7.94 6.32
N LYS A 174 -8.58 7.79 5.03
CA LYS A 174 -9.25 6.62 4.49
C LYS A 174 -8.20 5.74 3.83
N VAL A 175 -8.38 4.45 3.89
CA VAL A 175 -7.47 3.47 3.32
C VAL A 175 -8.28 2.49 2.48
N CYS A 176 -7.84 2.25 1.25
CA CYS A 176 -8.29 1.18 0.39
C CYS A 176 -7.10 0.23 0.19
N ALA A 177 -7.27 -1.05 0.48
CA ALA A 177 -6.21 -2.03 0.33
C ALA A 177 -6.75 -3.33 -0.27
N PHE A 178 -6.03 -3.90 -1.23
CA PHE A 178 -6.37 -5.16 -1.87
C PHE A 178 -5.10 -5.90 -2.34
N ILE A 179 -5.26 -7.18 -2.64
CA ILE A 179 -4.20 -7.99 -3.22
C ILE A 179 -4.48 -8.15 -4.72
N ASN A 180 -3.47 -7.86 -5.52
CA ASN A 180 -3.46 -7.98 -6.97
C ASN A 180 -2.45 -9.06 -7.39
N ASN A 181 -2.50 -9.51 -8.63
CA ASN A 181 -1.48 -10.40 -9.16
C ASN A 181 -0.13 -9.69 -9.34
N GLY A 182 0.92 -10.45 -9.65
CA GLY A 182 2.27 -9.90 -9.86
C GLY A 182 2.38 -8.87 -11.01
N GLY A 183 1.40 -8.80 -11.90
CA GLY A 183 1.34 -7.87 -13.02
C GLY A 183 0.54 -6.60 -12.77
N HIS A 184 -0.16 -6.48 -11.65
CA HIS A 184 -1.14 -5.42 -11.33
C HIS A 184 -2.33 -5.33 -12.30
N ASP A 185 -2.68 -6.42 -12.98
CA ASP A 185 -3.72 -6.44 -14.01
C ASP A 185 -4.92 -7.35 -13.67
N TYR A 186 -4.97 -7.85 -12.43
CA TYR A 186 -6.05 -8.73 -11.96
C TYR A 186 -6.21 -8.69 -10.43
N ILE A 187 -7.41 -8.35 -9.97
CA ILE A 187 -7.82 -8.31 -8.55
C ILE A 187 -8.68 -9.53 -8.23
#